data_7548a6d198bd2d90d2b7a63ff6c348a2
#
_entry.id   7548a6d198bd2d90d2b7a63ff6c348a2
#
_cell.length_a   1.000
_cell.length_b   1.000
_cell.length_c   1.000
_cell.angle_alpha   90.00
_cell.angle_beta   90.00
_cell.angle_gamma   90.00
#
_symmetry.space_group_name_H-M   'P 1'
#
loop_
_entity.id
_entity.type
_entity.pdbx_description
1 polymer ?
#
loop_
_entity_poly.entity_id
_entity_poly.type
_entity_poly.pdbx_seq_one_letter_code
_entity_poly.pdbx_strand_id
1 'polypeptide(L)'
;MIDNIVIAIIVGYVFGSFPAAYLAGRLRKGIDIRHVGSRNMGAMNVFYEVGPMEAVLVTLADLGKGIGAIVLVRWLAGVTPITSFDVLRDGLTATAAILGHIFPVFLKFRGGKGAATAIGILMFFMPWAVPFLFIVFFTALLITRNPTFSYSLLLVVFPFVAGFIYVDHYDQPLSLVFYSTGVGVFLGIQYIPRLKEMHGKTGGDWRKIIRRRNLKERY
;
A
#
# COMPACT_ATOMS: atom_id res chain seq x y z
N MET A 1 0.24 22.24 21.25
CA MET A 1 -0.11 20.97 20.61
C MET A 1 -0.30 21.22 19.13
N ILE A 2 0.12 20.28 18.29
CA ILE A 2 0.21 20.55 16.84
C ILE A 2 -1.13 20.22 16.20
N ASP A 3 -2.02 21.22 16.16
CA ASP A 3 -3.18 21.22 15.25
C ASP A 3 -2.76 21.63 13.82
N ASN A 4 -1.47 21.49 13.53
CA ASN A 4 -0.91 22.01 12.30
C ASN A 4 -0.94 20.94 11.22
N ILE A 5 -1.93 21.00 10.37
CA ILE A 5 -2.12 20.19 9.16
C ILE A 5 -0.85 20.13 8.31
N VAL A 6 -0.08 21.20 8.27
CA VAL A 6 1.18 21.26 7.50
C VAL A 6 2.19 20.26 8.04
N ILE A 7 2.32 20.13 9.37
CA ILE A 7 3.23 19.15 9.98
C ILE A 7 2.75 17.73 9.71
N ALA A 8 1.44 17.49 9.79
CA ALA A 8 0.86 16.18 9.46
C ALA A 8 1.21 15.75 8.03
N ILE A 9 1.08 16.66 7.07
CA ILE A 9 1.44 16.42 5.66
C ILE A 9 2.96 16.19 5.52
N ILE A 10 3.81 17.02 6.14
CA ILE A 10 5.27 16.88 6.05
C ILE A 10 5.72 15.55 6.64
N VAL A 11 5.26 15.20 7.85
CA VAL A 11 5.60 13.92 8.50
C VAL A 11 5.14 12.75 7.64
N GLY A 12 3.88 12.77 7.17
CA GLY A 12 3.35 11.74 6.29
C GLY A 12 4.21 11.54 5.05
N TYR A 13 4.54 12.63 4.35
CA TYR A 13 5.32 12.59 3.12
C TYR A 13 6.76 12.09 3.34
N VAL A 14 7.43 12.56 4.38
CA VAL A 14 8.82 12.16 4.69
C VAL A 14 8.87 10.67 5.05
N PHE A 15 7.99 10.19 5.92
CA PHE A 15 7.89 8.76 6.26
C PHE A 15 7.57 7.92 5.01
N GLY A 16 6.58 8.35 4.23
CA GLY A 16 6.19 7.70 2.99
C GLY A 16 7.32 7.60 1.99
N SER A 17 8.19 8.62 1.94
CA SER A 17 9.34 8.71 1.03
C SER A 17 10.48 7.74 1.36
N PHE A 18 10.45 7.03 2.51
CA PHE A 18 11.45 6.04 2.88
C PHE A 18 11.56 4.94 1.79
N PRO A 19 12.73 4.79 1.14
CA PRO A 19 12.86 4.02 -0.08
C PRO A 19 13.29 2.57 0.17
N ALA A 20 12.51 1.78 0.94
CA ALA A 20 12.87 0.43 1.38
C ALA A 20 13.31 -0.50 0.24
N ALA A 21 12.56 -0.55 -0.86
CA ALA A 21 12.89 -1.41 -2.00
C ALA A 21 14.19 -1.01 -2.72
N TYR A 22 14.47 0.30 -2.81
CA TYR A 22 15.73 0.80 -3.37
C TYR A 22 16.91 0.41 -2.48
N LEU A 23 16.79 0.59 -1.18
CA LEU A 23 17.82 0.22 -0.21
C LEU A 23 18.09 -1.29 -0.26
N ALA A 24 17.04 -2.13 -0.27
CA ALA A 24 17.18 -3.57 -0.40
C ALA A 24 17.98 -3.97 -1.65
N GLY A 25 17.66 -3.38 -2.82
CA GLY A 25 18.39 -3.64 -4.06
C GLY A 25 19.85 -3.20 -4.00
N ARG A 26 20.09 -1.99 -3.48
CA ARG A 26 21.44 -1.43 -3.37
C ARG A 26 22.33 -2.17 -2.38
N LEU A 27 21.82 -2.42 -1.18
CA LEU A 27 22.61 -3.03 -0.11
C LEU A 27 22.89 -4.52 -0.37
N ARG A 28 21.93 -5.25 -0.97
CA ARG A 28 22.07 -6.70 -1.15
C ARG A 28 22.75 -7.09 -2.46
N LYS A 29 22.47 -6.38 -3.55
CA LYS A 29 22.99 -6.73 -4.89
C LYS A 29 23.65 -5.59 -5.66
N GLY A 30 23.81 -4.41 -5.09
CA GLY A 30 24.39 -3.24 -5.77
C GLY A 30 23.52 -2.68 -6.92
N ILE A 31 22.27 -3.17 -7.10
CA ILE A 31 21.40 -2.81 -8.21
C ILE A 31 20.42 -1.69 -7.85
N ASP A 32 19.99 -0.93 -8.85
CA ASP A 32 18.84 -0.07 -8.73
C ASP A 32 17.58 -0.81 -9.19
N ILE A 33 16.70 -1.14 -8.24
CA ILE A 33 15.48 -1.92 -8.46
C ILE A 33 14.54 -1.28 -9.50
N ARG A 34 14.65 0.02 -9.75
CA ARG A 34 13.85 0.77 -10.73
C ARG A 34 14.26 0.50 -12.18
N HIS A 35 15.40 -0.14 -12.39
CA HIS A 35 15.93 -0.43 -13.72
C HIS A 35 15.90 -1.92 -14.06
N VAL A 36 15.46 -2.78 -13.15
CA VAL A 36 15.41 -4.23 -13.34
C VAL A 36 14.02 -4.80 -13.13
N GLY A 37 13.74 -5.94 -13.72
CA GLY A 37 12.48 -6.67 -13.60
C GLY A 37 11.27 -5.85 -14.03
N SER A 38 10.27 -5.73 -13.15
CA SER A 38 9.06 -4.93 -13.43
C SER A 38 9.31 -3.41 -13.36
N ARG A 39 10.50 -2.97 -13.00
CA ARG A 39 10.90 -1.57 -12.78
C ARG A 39 10.09 -0.84 -11.71
N ASN A 40 9.28 -1.56 -10.94
CA ASN A 40 8.49 -1.00 -9.84
C ASN A 40 9.26 -1.09 -8.53
N MET A 41 9.20 -0.03 -7.73
CA MET A 41 9.77 0.03 -6.38
C MET A 41 8.83 -0.63 -5.35
N GLY A 42 8.65 -1.94 -5.44
CA GLY A 42 7.78 -2.69 -4.53
C GLY A 42 8.31 -4.08 -4.23
N ALA A 43 7.80 -4.67 -3.14
CA ALA A 43 8.22 -5.96 -2.60
C ALA A 43 8.25 -7.09 -3.64
N MET A 44 7.28 -7.15 -4.56
CA MET A 44 7.25 -8.21 -5.58
C MET A 44 8.43 -8.12 -6.56
N ASN A 45 8.87 -6.91 -6.93
CA ASN A 45 10.06 -6.76 -7.75
C ASN A 45 11.31 -7.17 -6.97
N VAL A 46 11.39 -6.78 -5.69
CA VAL A 46 12.47 -7.19 -4.78
C VAL A 46 12.50 -8.71 -4.61
N PHE A 47 11.34 -9.36 -4.47
CA PHE A 47 11.24 -10.82 -4.37
C PHE A 47 11.93 -11.54 -5.53
N TYR A 48 11.69 -11.07 -6.74
CA TYR A 48 12.24 -11.71 -7.93
C TYR A 48 13.70 -11.32 -8.21
N GLU A 49 14.05 -10.05 -8.02
CA GLU A 49 15.35 -9.53 -8.46
C GLU A 49 16.41 -9.56 -7.34
N VAL A 50 16.00 -9.52 -6.07
CA VAL A 50 16.91 -9.45 -4.91
C VAL A 50 16.84 -10.71 -4.07
N GLY A 51 15.67 -11.02 -3.49
CA GLY A 51 15.47 -12.20 -2.68
C GLY A 51 14.18 -12.16 -1.86
N PRO A 52 13.73 -13.34 -1.35
CA PRO A 52 12.49 -13.44 -0.60
C PRO A 52 12.56 -12.74 0.77
N MET A 53 13.69 -12.80 1.48
CA MET A 53 13.86 -12.16 2.78
C MET A 53 13.80 -10.64 2.65
N GLU A 54 14.49 -10.08 1.67
CA GLU A 54 14.48 -8.65 1.38
C GLU A 54 13.08 -8.18 0.98
N ALA A 55 12.32 -9.00 0.26
CA ALA A 55 10.93 -8.70 -0.10
C ALA A 55 10.01 -8.65 1.13
N VAL A 56 10.19 -9.54 2.10
CA VAL A 56 9.46 -9.50 3.37
C VAL A 56 9.78 -8.23 4.13
N LEU A 57 11.05 -7.88 4.26
CA LEU A 57 11.48 -6.65 4.95
C LEU A 57 10.92 -5.39 4.28
N VAL A 58 10.95 -5.35 2.94
CA VAL A 58 10.35 -4.25 2.16
C VAL A 58 8.83 -4.19 2.36
N THR A 59 8.15 -5.34 2.40
CA THR A 59 6.71 -5.38 2.67
C THR A 59 6.39 -4.79 4.03
N LEU A 60 7.10 -5.23 5.08
CA LEU A 60 6.91 -4.73 6.44
C LEU A 60 7.23 -3.23 6.55
N ALA A 61 8.30 -2.77 5.93
CA ALA A 61 8.65 -1.35 5.91
C ALA A 61 7.60 -0.51 5.16
N ASP A 62 7.10 -0.98 4.01
CA ASP A 62 6.10 -0.27 3.22
C ASP A 62 4.72 -0.24 3.89
N LEU A 63 4.31 -1.31 4.60
CA LEU A 63 3.13 -1.32 5.45
C LEU A 63 3.31 -0.37 6.64
N GLY A 64 4.45 -0.46 7.31
CA GLY A 64 4.71 0.22 8.58
C GLY A 64 4.97 1.72 8.46
N LYS A 65 5.51 2.21 7.33
CA LYS A 65 5.85 3.64 7.21
C LYS A 65 4.65 4.58 7.28
N GLY A 66 3.50 4.17 6.72
CA GLY A 66 2.26 4.93 6.83
C GLY A 66 1.70 4.91 8.25
N ILE A 67 1.73 3.75 8.90
CA ILE A 67 1.34 3.57 10.31
C ILE A 67 2.22 4.46 11.19
N GLY A 68 3.54 4.38 11.03
CA GLY A 68 4.50 5.17 11.81
C GLY A 68 4.28 6.68 11.69
N ALA A 69 3.94 7.16 10.48
CA ALA A 69 3.61 8.56 10.27
C ALA A 69 2.36 8.99 11.06
N ILE A 70 1.29 8.19 11.00
CA ILE A 70 0.04 8.48 11.71
C ILE A 70 0.25 8.43 13.22
N VAL A 71 0.93 7.41 13.73
CA VAL A 71 1.23 7.28 15.16
C VAL A 71 2.04 8.46 15.67
N LEU A 72 3.07 8.89 14.93
CA LEU A 72 3.87 10.06 15.30
C LEU A 72 3.02 11.35 15.31
N VAL A 73 2.20 11.58 14.27
CA VAL A 73 1.35 12.78 14.19
C VAL A 73 0.32 12.79 15.33
N ARG A 74 -0.32 11.67 15.63
CA ARG A 74 -1.24 11.53 16.75
C ARG A 74 -0.55 11.81 18.09
N TRP A 75 0.63 11.24 18.29
CA TRP A 75 1.43 11.48 19.51
C TRP A 75 1.79 12.96 19.68
N LEU A 76 2.26 13.61 18.62
CA LEU A 76 2.55 15.04 18.62
C LEU A 76 1.32 15.92 18.89
N ALA A 77 0.14 15.47 18.46
CA ALA A 77 -1.14 16.14 18.72
C ALA A 77 -1.71 15.84 20.12
N GLY A 78 -1.08 14.98 20.91
CA GLY A 78 -1.60 14.56 22.22
C GLY A 78 -2.85 13.68 22.12
N VAL A 79 -3.06 13.02 20.98
CA VAL A 79 -4.21 12.14 20.73
C VAL A 79 -3.76 10.68 20.89
N THR A 80 -4.58 9.88 21.58
CA THR A 80 -4.27 8.45 21.76
C THR A 80 -4.31 7.71 20.42
N PRO A 81 -3.47 6.68 20.21
CA PRO A 81 -3.44 5.92 18.96
C PRO A 81 -4.76 5.23 18.60
N ILE A 82 -5.62 4.94 19.59
CA ILE A 82 -6.85 4.16 19.44
C ILE A 82 -8.09 5.09 19.48
N THR A 83 -8.07 6.16 18.70
CA THR A 83 -9.24 7.02 18.52
C THR A 83 -9.88 6.79 17.15
N SER A 84 -11.10 7.31 16.97
CA SER A 84 -11.77 7.31 15.67
C SER A 84 -10.91 8.01 14.60
N PHE A 85 -11.12 7.62 13.35
CA PHE A 85 -10.46 8.22 12.20
C PHE A 85 -10.81 9.71 12.06
N ASP A 86 -9.81 10.55 11.98
CA ASP A 86 -9.94 11.99 11.69
C ASP A 86 -9.50 12.29 10.26
N VAL A 87 -10.43 12.75 9.43
CA VAL A 87 -10.18 12.93 8.00
C VAL A 87 -9.12 14.00 7.70
N LEU A 88 -9.07 15.06 8.50
CA LEU A 88 -8.11 16.14 8.27
C LEU A 88 -6.72 15.75 8.75
N ARG A 89 -6.58 15.28 9.97
CA ARG A 89 -5.29 14.89 10.52
C ARG A 89 -4.79 13.58 9.93
N ASP A 90 -5.56 12.51 10.13
CA ASP A 90 -5.12 11.17 9.77
C ASP A 90 -5.20 10.92 8.27
N GLY A 91 -6.27 11.40 7.61
CA GLY A 91 -6.47 11.27 6.18
C GLY A 91 -5.41 12.02 5.37
N LEU A 92 -5.04 13.24 5.78
CA LEU A 92 -3.98 14.01 5.12
C LEU A 92 -2.60 13.39 5.37
N THR A 93 -2.31 12.95 6.62
CA THR A 93 -1.06 12.24 6.93
C THR A 93 -0.92 10.98 6.09
N ALA A 94 -1.97 10.17 6.03
CA ALA A 94 -2.00 8.92 5.27
C ALA A 94 -1.86 9.15 3.77
N THR A 95 -2.58 10.12 3.21
CA THR A 95 -2.48 10.51 1.80
C THR A 95 -1.06 10.99 1.47
N ALA A 96 -0.48 11.83 2.32
CA ALA A 96 0.89 12.29 2.15
C ALA A 96 1.91 11.14 2.21
N ALA A 97 1.70 10.13 3.08
CA ALA A 97 2.55 8.94 3.13
C ALA A 97 2.42 8.08 1.86
N ILE A 98 1.22 7.92 1.31
CA ILE A 98 1.01 7.23 0.03
C ILE A 98 1.69 7.99 -1.10
N LEU A 99 1.54 9.31 -1.17
CA LEU A 99 2.20 10.15 -2.17
C LEU A 99 3.73 10.12 -2.02
N GLY A 100 4.25 10.13 -0.79
CA GLY A 100 5.68 9.97 -0.52
C GLY A 100 6.24 8.64 -1.03
N HIS A 101 5.48 7.54 -0.89
CA HIS A 101 5.87 6.25 -1.48
C HIS A 101 5.88 6.30 -3.02
N ILE A 102 4.90 6.97 -3.64
CA ILE A 102 4.79 7.06 -5.11
C ILE A 102 5.84 8.03 -5.68
N PHE A 103 6.03 9.16 -5.00
CA PHE A 103 6.92 10.26 -5.42
C PHE A 103 7.97 10.58 -4.35
N PRO A 104 8.87 9.65 -3.99
CA PRO A 104 9.83 9.87 -2.91
C PRO A 104 10.85 10.96 -3.28
N VAL A 105 10.99 11.97 -2.42
CA VAL A 105 11.92 13.09 -2.62
C VAL A 105 13.37 12.61 -2.75
N PHE A 106 13.76 11.59 -1.98
CA PHE A 106 15.12 11.03 -1.98
C PHE A 106 15.50 10.32 -3.29
N LEU A 107 14.52 10.01 -4.15
CA LEU A 107 14.72 9.27 -5.40
C LEU A 107 14.26 10.03 -6.64
N LYS A 108 14.31 11.37 -6.60
CA LYS A 108 13.88 12.25 -7.71
C LYS A 108 12.44 11.94 -8.14
N PHE A 109 11.55 11.73 -7.16
CA PHE A 109 10.11 11.49 -7.34
C PHE A 109 9.77 10.23 -8.17
N ARG A 110 10.65 9.22 -8.20
CA ARG A 110 10.43 7.95 -8.90
C ARG A 110 10.36 6.80 -7.90
N GLY A 111 9.15 6.51 -7.42
CA GLY A 111 8.88 5.52 -6.38
C GLY A 111 8.07 4.31 -6.84
N GLY A 112 7.30 3.76 -5.91
CA GLY A 112 6.41 2.61 -6.12
C GLY A 112 4.97 3.03 -6.46
N LYS A 113 4.01 2.13 -6.21
CA LYS A 113 2.58 2.34 -6.51
C LYS A 113 1.73 2.70 -5.29
N GLY A 114 2.28 2.71 -4.10
CA GLY A 114 1.58 3.08 -2.87
C GLY A 114 0.70 2.01 -2.24
N ALA A 115 0.47 0.87 -2.91
CA ALA A 115 -0.51 -0.12 -2.47
C ALA A 115 -0.21 -0.72 -1.08
N ALA A 116 1.03 -1.15 -0.81
CA ALA A 116 1.40 -1.69 0.49
C ALA A 116 1.24 -0.65 1.61
N THR A 117 1.66 0.60 1.37
CA THR A 117 1.49 1.70 2.32
C THR A 117 0.01 1.97 2.61
N ALA A 118 -0.84 2.00 1.58
CA ALA A 118 -2.28 2.18 1.75
C ALA A 118 -2.91 1.02 2.53
N ILE A 119 -2.57 -0.24 2.21
CA ILE A 119 -3.05 -1.41 2.94
C ILE A 119 -2.65 -1.32 4.41
N GLY A 120 -1.38 -1.00 4.72
CA GLY A 120 -0.93 -0.85 6.10
C GLY A 120 -1.71 0.21 6.88
N ILE A 121 -1.96 1.37 6.26
CA ILE A 121 -2.76 2.44 6.85
C ILE A 121 -4.20 1.98 7.13
N LEU A 122 -4.85 1.34 6.15
CA LEU A 122 -6.22 0.86 6.31
C LEU A 122 -6.32 -0.26 7.36
N MET A 123 -5.33 -1.16 7.42
CA MET A 123 -5.24 -2.18 8.49
C MET A 123 -5.06 -1.56 9.87
N PHE A 124 -4.35 -0.44 9.98
CA PHE A 124 -4.20 0.29 11.25
C PHE A 124 -5.53 0.85 11.75
N PHE A 125 -6.36 1.42 10.87
CA PHE A 125 -7.69 1.91 11.24
C PHE A 125 -8.72 0.80 11.42
N MET A 126 -8.48 -0.37 10.86
CA MET A 126 -9.40 -1.52 10.88
C MET A 126 -8.71 -2.79 11.39
N PRO A 127 -8.14 -2.80 12.63
CA PRO A 127 -7.32 -3.91 13.11
C PRO A 127 -8.09 -5.23 13.22
N TRP A 128 -9.36 -5.21 13.59
CA TRP A 128 -10.19 -6.42 13.69
C TRP A 128 -10.52 -7.04 12.32
N ALA A 129 -10.40 -6.27 11.24
CA ALA A 129 -10.55 -6.81 9.89
C ALA A 129 -9.32 -7.61 9.42
N VAL A 130 -8.18 -7.45 10.07
CA VAL A 130 -6.89 -8.03 9.62
C VAL A 130 -6.98 -9.55 9.43
N PRO A 131 -7.50 -10.37 10.36
CA PRO A 131 -7.62 -11.82 10.14
C PRO A 131 -8.48 -12.16 8.92
N PHE A 132 -9.61 -11.49 8.73
CA PHE A 132 -10.48 -11.67 7.57
C PHE A 132 -9.77 -11.28 6.27
N LEU A 133 -9.06 -10.16 6.25
CA LEU A 133 -8.31 -9.69 5.09
C LEU A 133 -7.16 -10.66 4.72
N PHE A 134 -6.52 -11.28 5.71
CA PHE A 134 -5.56 -12.36 5.46
C PHE A 134 -6.22 -13.56 4.77
N ILE A 135 -7.40 -13.98 5.22
CA ILE A 135 -8.15 -15.07 4.57
C ILE A 135 -8.46 -14.70 3.11
N VAL A 136 -8.97 -13.49 2.86
CA VAL A 136 -9.25 -13.00 1.50
C VAL A 136 -7.99 -13.00 0.64
N PHE A 137 -6.87 -12.48 1.16
CA PHE A 137 -5.60 -12.44 0.45
C PHE A 137 -5.09 -13.83 0.09
N PHE A 138 -4.99 -14.73 1.06
CA PHE A 138 -4.44 -16.06 0.83
C PHE A 138 -5.36 -16.92 -0.05
N THR A 139 -6.68 -16.83 0.10
CA THR A 139 -7.63 -17.51 -0.79
C THR A 139 -7.47 -17.02 -2.23
N ALA A 140 -7.43 -15.71 -2.43
CA ALA A 140 -7.17 -15.15 -3.76
C ALA A 140 -5.81 -15.58 -4.32
N LEU A 141 -4.77 -15.63 -3.48
CA LEU A 141 -3.42 -16.07 -3.87
C LEU A 141 -3.39 -17.55 -4.29
N LEU A 142 -4.06 -18.42 -3.55
CA LEU A 142 -4.15 -19.84 -3.88
C LEU A 142 -4.88 -20.08 -5.21
N ILE A 143 -5.98 -19.36 -5.44
CA ILE A 143 -6.79 -19.49 -6.66
C ILE A 143 -6.07 -18.90 -7.88
N THR A 144 -5.52 -17.69 -7.72
CA THR A 144 -5.00 -16.90 -8.87
C THR A 144 -3.51 -17.07 -9.09
N ARG A 145 -2.76 -17.49 -8.07
CA ARG A 145 -1.29 -17.51 -8.05
C ARG A 145 -0.68 -16.15 -8.41
N ASN A 146 -1.43 -15.09 -8.20
CA ASN A 146 -1.06 -13.73 -8.54
C ASN A 146 -1.09 -12.81 -7.30
N PRO A 147 0.05 -12.62 -6.62
CA PRO A 147 0.11 -11.76 -5.43
C PRO A 147 -0.36 -10.34 -5.70
N THR A 148 -0.08 -9.81 -6.91
CA THR A 148 -0.51 -8.46 -7.29
C THR A 148 -2.04 -8.35 -7.33
N PHE A 149 -2.72 -9.32 -7.92
CA PHE A 149 -4.18 -9.37 -7.92
C PHE A 149 -4.73 -9.54 -6.51
N SER A 150 -4.13 -10.44 -5.71
CA SER A 150 -4.59 -10.76 -4.36
C SER A 150 -4.56 -9.55 -3.43
N TYR A 151 -3.47 -8.74 -3.41
CA TYR A 151 -3.47 -7.53 -2.58
C TYR A 151 -4.31 -6.39 -3.18
N SER A 152 -4.48 -6.31 -4.51
CA SER A 152 -5.37 -5.32 -5.11
C SER A 152 -6.82 -5.58 -4.74
N LEU A 153 -7.22 -6.84 -4.57
CA LEU A 153 -8.54 -7.21 -4.10
C LEU A 153 -8.82 -6.64 -2.71
N LEU A 154 -7.81 -6.57 -1.82
CA LEU A 154 -7.98 -5.97 -0.49
C LEU A 154 -8.43 -4.51 -0.59
N LEU A 155 -7.87 -3.73 -1.54
CA LEU A 155 -8.25 -2.32 -1.72
C LEU A 155 -9.72 -2.17 -2.14
N VAL A 156 -10.29 -3.17 -2.82
CA VAL A 156 -11.72 -3.20 -3.15
C VAL A 156 -12.56 -3.62 -1.94
N VAL A 157 -12.06 -4.52 -1.10
CA VAL A 157 -12.78 -5.05 0.07
C VAL A 157 -12.83 -4.04 1.23
N PHE A 158 -11.78 -3.23 1.42
CA PHE A 158 -11.70 -2.28 2.55
C PHE A 158 -12.90 -1.33 2.69
N PRO A 159 -13.44 -0.68 1.64
CA PRO A 159 -14.62 0.17 1.76
C PRO A 159 -15.85 -0.56 2.30
N PHE A 160 -16.06 -1.82 1.90
CA PHE A 160 -17.17 -2.64 2.39
C PHE A 160 -16.97 -3.00 3.86
N VAL A 161 -15.76 -3.38 4.25
CA VAL A 161 -15.42 -3.64 5.66
C VAL A 161 -15.61 -2.38 6.50
N ALA A 162 -15.16 -1.22 6.00
CA ALA A 162 -15.34 0.06 6.69
C ALA A 162 -16.84 0.37 6.88
N GLY A 163 -17.66 0.24 5.84
CA GLY A 163 -19.11 0.53 5.92
C GLY A 163 -19.87 -0.44 6.80
N PHE A 164 -19.78 -1.74 6.51
CA PHE A 164 -20.62 -2.74 7.15
C PHE A 164 -20.16 -3.17 8.55
N ILE A 165 -18.91 -3.00 8.90
CA ILE A 165 -18.37 -3.46 10.17
C ILE A 165 -17.96 -2.27 11.04
N TYR A 166 -17.15 -1.36 10.53
CA TYR A 166 -16.52 -0.34 11.37
C TYR A 166 -17.42 0.86 11.65
N VAL A 167 -18.24 1.28 10.69
CA VAL A 167 -19.23 2.34 10.94
C VAL A 167 -20.31 1.85 11.87
N ASP A 168 -20.88 0.67 11.57
CA ASP A 168 -22.06 0.17 12.31
C ASP A 168 -21.73 -0.41 13.69
N HIS A 169 -20.56 -1.06 13.88
CA HIS A 169 -20.24 -1.79 15.11
C HIS A 169 -19.14 -1.15 15.96
N TYR A 170 -18.31 -0.29 15.38
CA TYR A 170 -17.16 0.31 16.08
C TYR A 170 -17.19 1.84 16.09
N ASP A 171 -18.34 2.44 15.80
CA ASP A 171 -18.55 3.90 15.87
C ASP A 171 -17.51 4.71 15.06
N GLN A 172 -17.01 4.12 13.98
CA GLN A 172 -16.08 4.83 13.10
C GLN A 172 -16.84 5.77 12.16
N PRO A 173 -16.27 6.95 11.86
CA PRO A 173 -16.97 7.93 11.04
C PRO A 173 -17.10 7.44 9.58
N LEU A 174 -18.20 7.81 8.92
CA LEU A 174 -18.46 7.52 7.51
C LEU A 174 -17.34 8.02 6.58
N SER A 175 -16.57 9.02 7.02
CA SER A 175 -15.39 9.50 6.30
C SER A 175 -14.33 8.42 6.08
N LEU A 176 -14.28 7.37 6.92
CA LEU A 176 -13.38 6.23 6.70
C LEU A 176 -13.78 5.41 5.45
N VAL A 177 -15.08 5.28 5.18
CA VAL A 177 -15.59 4.62 3.96
C VAL A 177 -15.21 5.42 2.73
N PHE A 178 -15.45 6.73 2.76
CA PHE A 178 -15.08 7.60 1.63
C PHE A 178 -13.58 7.64 1.41
N TYR A 179 -12.79 7.69 2.49
CA TYR A 179 -11.34 7.67 2.41
C TYR A 179 -10.82 6.36 1.79
N SER A 180 -11.25 5.20 2.30
CA SER A 180 -10.84 3.90 1.78
C SER A 180 -11.25 3.69 0.31
N THR A 181 -12.44 4.17 -0.08
CA THR A 181 -12.92 4.17 -1.46
C THR A 181 -12.05 5.06 -2.35
N GLY A 182 -11.78 6.29 -1.92
CA GLY A 182 -10.93 7.24 -2.64
C GLY A 182 -9.51 6.70 -2.86
N VAL A 183 -8.91 6.10 -1.84
CA VAL A 183 -7.60 5.43 -1.94
C VAL A 183 -7.65 4.28 -2.94
N GLY A 184 -8.68 3.43 -2.87
CA GLY A 184 -8.86 2.31 -3.80
C GLY A 184 -8.97 2.77 -5.26
N VAL A 185 -9.80 3.79 -5.52
CA VAL A 185 -9.96 4.40 -6.86
C VAL A 185 -8.66 5.02 -7.35
N PHE A 186 -7.99 5.82 -6.51
CA PHE A 186 -6.73 6.46 -6.86
C PHE A 186 -5.64 5.44 -7.26
N LEU A 187 -5.46 4.39 -6.45
CA LEU A 187 -4.49 3.34 -6.73
C LEU A 187 -4.91 2.49 -7.95
N GLY A 188 -6.20 2.28 -8.16
CA GLY A 188 -6.74 1.65 -9.36
C GLY A 188 -6.35 2.41 -10.62
N ILE A 189 -6.53 3.73 -10.62
CA ILE A 189 -6.12 4.61 -11.74
C ILE A 189 -4.61 4.51 -11.98
N GLN A 190 -3.80 4.55 -10.93
CA GLN A 190 -2.34 4.38 -11.01
C GLN A 190 -1.92 3.01 -11.59
N TYR A 191 -2.79 2.01 -11.50
CA TYR A 191 -2.51 0.68 -12.01
C TYR A 191 -2.90 0.48 -13.48
N ILE A 192 -3.74 1.34 -14.05
CA ILE A 192 -4.24 1.24 -15.44
C ILE A 192 -3.10 1.07 -16.48
N PRO A 193 -2.02 1.87 -16.48
CA PRO A 193 -0.94 1.71 -17.46
C PRO A 193 -0.32 0.31 -17.40
N ARG A 194 -0.16 -0.24 -16.20
CA ARG A 194 0.38 -1.59 -16.01
C ARG A 194 -0.57 -2.67 -16.49
N LEU A 195 -1.88 -2.51 -16.27
CA LEU A 195 -2.89 -3.43 -16.79
C LEU A 195 -2.88 -3.45 -18.32
N LYS A 196 -2.79 -2.29 -18.98
CA LYS A 196 -2.69 -2.20 -20.42
C LYS A 196 -1.44 -2.91 -20.97
N GLU A 197 -0.29 -2.72 -20.33
CA GLU A 197 0.96 -3.42 -20.67
C GLU A 197 0.79 -4.94 -20.56
N MET A 198 0.25 -5.41 -19.44
CA MET A 198 0.01 -6.83 -19.19
C MET A 198 -0.98 -7.42 -20.21
N HIS A 199 -2.05 -6.70 -20.52
CA HIS A 199 -3.04 -7.12 -21.51
C HIS A 199 -2.40 -7.29 -22.90
N GLY A 200 -1.56 -6.36 -23.33
CA GLY A 200 -0.80 -6.50 -24.57
C GLY A 200 0.13 -7.72 -24.57
N LYS A 201 0.87 -7.94 -23.47
CA LYS A 201 1.77 -9.11 -23.33
C LYS A 201 1.08 -10.47 -23.30
N THR A 202 -0.18 -10.52 -22.89
CA THR A 202 -0.97 -11.77 -22.84
C THR A 202 -1.80 -12.01 -24.11
N GLY A 203 -1.64 -11.15 -25.12
CA GLY A 203 -2.44 -11.24 -26.36
C GLY A 203 -3.92 -10.96 -26.13
N GLY A 204 -4.26 -10.11 -25.16
CA GLY A 204 -5.63 -9.73 -24.83
C GLY A 204 -6.36 -10.68 -23.87
N ASP A 205 -5.70 -11.70 -23.38
CA ASP A 205 -6.33 -12.72 -22.50
C ASP A 205 -6.31 -12.28 -21.02
N TRP A 206 -7.44 -11.78 -20.52
CA TRP A 206 -7.64 -11.38 -19.12
C TRP A 206 -7.49 -12.53 -18.13
N ARG A 207 -7.79 -13.76 -18.54
CA ARG A 207 -7.66 -14.95 -17.65
C ARG A 207 -6.20 -15.16 -17.27
N LYS A 208 -5.27 -14.98 -18.21
CA LYS A 208 -3.82 -15.06 -17.94
C LYS A 208 -3.34 -13.96 -17.01
N ILE A 209 -3.89 -12.74 -17.11
CA ILE A 209 -3.55 -11.63 -16.22
C ILE A 209 -4.00 -11.94 -14.78
N ILE A 210 -5.23 -12.42 -14.60
CA ILE A 210 -5.80 -12.69 -13.28
C ILE A 210 -5.16 -13.94 -12.66
N ARG A 211 -5.13 -15.05 -13.42
CA ARG A 211 -4.64 -16.35 -12.95
C ARG A 211 -3.35 -16.72 -13.63
N ARG A 212 -2.27 -16.80 -12.87
CA ARG A 212 -0.96 -17.23 -13.36
C ARG A 212 -0.81 -18.76 -13.29
N ARG A 213 0.02 -19.32 -14.17
CA ARG A 213 0.35 -20.77 -14.11
C ARG A 213 1.18 -21.09 -12.87
N ASN A 214 2.09 -20.20 -12.50
CA ASN A 214 2.89 -20.28 -11.28
C ASN A 214 3.25 -18.89 -10.77
N LEU A 215 3.78 -18.81 -9.54
CA LEU A 215 4.19 -17.54 -8.91
C LEU A 215 5.34 -16.83 -9.62
N LYS A 216 6.14 -17.57 -10.42
CA LYS A 216 7.30 -17.00 -11.16
C LYS A 216 6.91 -16.37 -12.48
N GLU A 217 5.69 -16.59 -12.97
CA GLU A 217 5.21 -16.04 -14.23
C GLU A 217 5.06 -14.52 -14.11
N ARG A 218 5.64 -13.78 -15.09
CA ARG A 218 5.68 -12.32 -15.12
C ARG A 218 5.14 -11.82 -16.46
N TYR A 219 4.26 -10.84 -16.38
CA TYR A 219 3.77 -10.12 -17.56
C TYR A 219 4.11 -8.64 -17.49
#